data_5267306a790635dab59035eee1b5280f
#
_entry.id   5267306a790635dab59035eee1b5280f
#
_cell.length_a   1.000
_cell.length_b   1.000
_cell.length_c   1.000
_cell.angle_alpha   90.00
_cell.angle_beta   90.00
_cell.angle_gamma   90.00
#
_symmetry.space_group_name_H-M   'P 1'
#
loop_
_entity.id
_entity.type
_entity.pdbx_description
1 polymer ?
#
loop_
_entity_poly.entity_id
_entity_poly.type
_entity_poly.pdbx_seq_one_letter_code
_entity_poly.pdbx_strand_id
1 'polypeptide(L)'
;MNINDALTGVSRLFLDTAPVIYFVERNPHFVDLVDPIFERLEANITAVVSPITLSECLVGAIRLGLTDLEQAFVDVLEQDEVVFVDIDASIARDAARIRVRYNLQLPDALQVATALTAGCEAFLTNDTALKRVTELRILVVGELVV
;
A
#
# COMPACT_ATOMS: atom_id res chain seq x y z
N MET A 1 -9.32 -9.85 -11.87
CA MET A 1 -9.24 -8.66 -12.73
C MET A 1 -7.83 -8.56 -13.32
N ASN A 2 -7.73 -8.23 -14.58
CA ASN A 2 -6.44 -8.02 -15.24
C ASN A 2 -5.74 -6.77 -14.66
N ILE A 3 -4.42 -6.84 -14.49
CA ILE A 3 -3.65 -5.74 -13.89
C ILE A 3 -3.77 -4.44 -14.71
N ASN A 4 -3.74 -4.53 -16.04
CA ASN A 4 -3.88 -3.34 -16.86
C ASN A 4 -5.24 -2.68 -16.69
N ASP A 5 -6.31 -3.46 -16.61
CA ASP A 5 -7.66 -2.94 -16.37
C ASP A 5 -7.77 -2.36 -14.96
N ALA A 6 -7.18 -3.03 -13.97
CA ALA A 6 -7.20 -2.57 -12.58
C ALA A 6 -6.53 -1.21 -12.41
N LEU A 7 -5.49 -0.94 -13.19
CA LEU A 7 -4.72 0.31 -13.11
C LEU A 7 -5.18 1.39 -14.09
N THR A 8 -6.21 1.14 -14.89
CA THR A 8 -6.74 2.14 -15.83
C THR A 8 -7.21 3.38 -15.08
N GLY A 9 -6.69 4.55 -15.48
CA GLY A 9 -7.05 5.83 -14.86
C GLY A 9 -6.37 6.10 -13.53
N VAL A 10 -5.48 5.23 -13.09
CA VAL A 10 -4.75 5.41 -11.82
C VAL A 10 -3.46 6.20 -12.08
N SER A 11 -3.34 7.36 -11.45
CA SER A 11 -2.10 8.16 -11.46
C SER A 11 -1.38 8.10 -10.11
N ARG A 12 -2.10 7.87 -9.01
CA ARG A 12 -1.53 7.72 -7.66
C ARG A 12 -2.09 6.45 -7.04
N LEU A 13 -1.19 5.56 -6.65
CA LEU A 13 -1.53 4.27 -6.04
C LEU A 13 -0.99 4.22 -4.62
N PHE A 14 -1.88 4.05 -3.65
CA PHE A 14 -1.46 3.83 -2.27
C PHE A 14 -1.02 2.38 -2.09
N LEU A 15 0.11 2.17 -1.43
CA LEU A 15 0.65 0.85 -1.15
C LEU A 15 0.43 0.49 0.31
N ASP A 16 -0.37 -0.54 0.56
CA ASP A 16 -0.46 -1.19 1.85
C ASP A 16 0.79 -2.05 2.09
N THR A 17 0.95 -2.56 3.29
CA THR A 17 2.17 -3.25 3.71
C THR A 17 2.43 -4.54 2.93
N ALA A 18 1.43 -5.41 2.77
CA ALA A 18 1.63 -6.73 2.18
C ALA A 18 2.21 -6.70 0.76
N PRO A 19 1.70 -5.89 -0.19
CA PRO A 19 2.29 -5.83 -1.52
C PRO A 19 3.76 -5.41 -1.53
N VAL A 20 4.16 -4.50 -0.65
CA VAL A 20 5.55 -4.07 -0.53
C VAL A 20 6.42 -5.22 -0.04
N ILE A 21 5.95 -5.96 0.97
CA ILE A 21 6.64 -7.14 1.49
C ILE A 21 6.81 -8.18 0.38
N TYR A 22 5.76 -8.47 -0.40
CA TYR A 22 5.83 -9.45 -1.48
C TYR A 22 6.88 -9.06 -2.53
N PHE A 23 6.96 -7.79 -2.84
CA PHE A 23 7.92 -7.28 -3.83
C PHE A 23 9.35 -7.37 -3.31
N VAL A 24 9.63 -6.81 -2.13
CA VAL A 24 10.98 -6.74 -1.59
C VAL A 24 11.51 -8.13 -1.21
N GLU A 25 10.68 -8.97 -0.59
CA GLU A 25 11.07 -10.32 -0.17
C GLU A 25 10.93 -11.36 -1.28
N ARG A 26 10.48 -10.97 -2.46
CA ARG A 26 10.33 -11.86 -3.62
C ARG A 26 9.43 -13.06 -3.31
N ASN A 27 8.24 -12.79 -2.77
CA ASN A 27 7.28 -13.82 -2.37
C ASN A 27 6.93 -14.71 -3.57
N PRO A 28 7.16 -16.04 -3.50
CA PRO A 28 6.96 -16.92 -4.66
C PRO A 28 5.51 -17.04 -5.12
N HIS A 29 4.53 -16.76 -4.27
CA HIS A 29 3.11 -16.81 -4.64
C HIS A 29 2.62 -15.53 -5.31
N PHE A 30 3.19 -14.38 -4.97
CA PHE A 30 2.63 -13.08 -5.36
C PHE A 30 3.58 -12.21 -6.19
N VAL A 31 4.86 -12.55 -6.28
CA VAL A 31 5.84 -11.69 -6.97
C VAL A 31 5.48 -11.46 -8.43
N ASP A 32 4.93 -12.46 -9.12
CA ASP A 32 4.55 -12.31 -10.53
C ASP A 32 3.35 -11.36 -10.71
N LEU A 33 2.58 -11.13 -9.66
CA LEU A 33 1.47 -10.17 -9.68
C LEU A 33 1.91 -8.77 -9.29
N VAL A 34 2.85 -8.64 -8.36
CA VAL A 34 3.29 -7.32 -7.88
C VAL A 34 4.36 -6.70 -8.78
N ASP A 35 5.24 -7.48 -9.40
CA ASP A 35 6.30 -6.95 -10.27
C ASP A 35 5.76 -6.06 -11.39
N PRO A 36 4.73 -6.45 -12.15
CA PRO A 36 4.18 -5.57 -13.18
C PRO A 36 3.63 -4.25 -12.62
N ILE A 37 3.08 -4.29 -11.41
CA ILE A 37 2.56 -3.09 -10.75
C ILE A 37 3.72 -2.17 -10.38
N PHE A 38 4.78 -2.71 -9.78
CA PHE A 38 5.95 -1.92 -9.40
C PHE A 38 6.69 -1.36 -10.62
N GLU A 39 6.68 -2.06 -11.76
CA GLU A 39 7.18 -1.50 -13.02
C GLU A 39 6.39 -0.26 -13.43
N ARG A 40 5.06 -0.26 -13.25
CA ARG A 40 4.21 0.90 -13.53
C ARG A 40 4.48 2.05 -12.57
N LEU A 41 4.85 1.75 -11.32
CA LEU A 41 5.22 2.78 -10.34
C LEU A 41 6.52 3.50 -10.72
N GLU A 42 7.41 2.84 -11.43
CA GLU A 42 8.63 3.47 -11.94
C GLU A 42 8.39 4.26 -13.23
N ALA A 43 7.35 3.93 -13.98
CA ALA A 43 7.10 4.48 -15.31
C ALA A 43 6.12 5.65 -15.30
N ASN A 44 4.90 5.45 -14.79
CA ASN A 44 3.81 6.42 -14.98
C ASN A 44 2.78 6.50 -13.86
N ILE A 45 2.96 5.76 -12.77
CA ILE A 45 2.08 5.83 -11.59
C ILE A 45 2.92 6.25 -10.38
N THR A 46 2.41 7.19 -9.61
CA THR A 46 3.09 7.64 -8.39
C THR A 46 2.69 6.74 -7.21
N ALA A 47 3.68 6.15 -6.55
CA ALA A 47 3.45 5.38 -5.32
C ALA A 47 3.28 6.32 -4.13
N VAL A 48 2.31 6.03 -3.28
CA VAL A 48 2.05 6.76 -2.04
C VAL A 48 2.09 5.78 -0.88
N VAL A 49 2.82 6.12 0.18
CA VAL A 49 2.94 5.30 1.38
C VAL A 49 2.82 6.18 2.63
N SER A 50 2.72 5.55 3.80
CA SER A 50 2.64 6.24 5.08
C SER A 50 3.65 5.66 6.07
N PRO A 51 3.84 6.31 7.24
CA PRO A 51 4.64 5.75 8.33
C PRO A 51 4.21 4.35 8.76
N ILE A 52 2.92 4.01 8.64
CA ILE A 52 2.44 2.66 8.97
C ILE A 52 2.99 1.63 7.99
N THR A 53 2.98 1.93 6.68
CA THR A 53 3.56 1.05 5.68
C THR A 53 5.02 0.74 6.03
N LEU A 54 5.80 1.78 6.30
CA LEU A 54 7.21 1.64 6.66
C LEU A 54 7.37 0.80 7.93
N SER A 55 6.67 1.17 8.99
CA SER A 55 6.79 0.54 10.29
C SER A 55 6.45 -0.96 10.23
N GLU A 56 5.34 -1.30 9.59
CA GLU A 56 4.91 -2.69 9.47
C GLU A 56 5.85 -3.53 8.60
N CYS A 57 6.41 -2.93 7.55
CA CYS A 57 7.43 -3.62 6.74
C CYS A 57 8.69 -3.93 7.54
N LEU A 58 9.11 -3.03 8.42
CA LEU A 58 10.34 -3.19 9.19
C LEU A 58 10.23 -4.19 10.33
N VAL A 59 9.03 -4.37 10.89
CA VAL A 59 8.84 -5.23 12.09
C VAL A 59 9.40 -6.64 11.88
N GLY A 60 9.08 -7.28 10.76
CA GLY A 60 9.56 -8.65 10.49
C GLY A 60 11.08 -8.72 10.34
N ALA A 61 11.65 -7.79 9.57
CA ALA A 61 13.09 -7.75 9.33
C ALA A 61 13.86 -7.51 10.64
N ILE A 62 13.39 -6.57 11.46
CA ILE A 62 14.01 -6.26 12.76
C ILE A 62 13.91 -7.45 13.70
N ARG A 63 12.73 -8.08 13.78
CA ARG A 63 12.50 -9.24 14.67
C ARG A 63 13.43 -10.39 14.35
N LEU A 64 13.74 -10.59 13.07
CA LEU A 64 14.63 -11.67 12.62
C LEU A 64 16.09 -11.25 12.54
N GLY A 65 16.43 -9.99 12.84
CA GLY A 65 17.79 -9.48 12.78
C GLY A 65 18.36 -9.39 11.37
N LEU A 66 17.50 -9.24 10.36
CA LEU A 66 17.88 -9.20 8.95
C LEU A 66 18.16 -7.75 8.53
N THR A 67 19.34 -7.26 8.82
CA THR A 67 19.73 -5.85 8.62
C THR A 67 19.66 -5.43 7.16
N ASP A 68 20.08 -6.31 6.23
CA ASP A 68 20.05 -6.00 4.80
C ASP A 68 18.62 -5.88 4.29
N LEU A 69 17.71 -6.72 4.80
CA LEU A 69 16.30 -6.66 4.45
C LEU A 69 15.65 -5.38 5.00
N GLU A 70 15.96 -5.03 6.26
CA GLU A 70 15.52 -3.77 6.84
C GLU A 70 15.92 -2.60 5.97
N GLN A 71 17.18 -2.54 5.55
CA GLN A 71 17.66 -1.46 4.68
C GLN A 71 16.99 -1.47 3.31
N ALA A 72 16.71 -2.65 2.76
CA ALA A 72 16.02 -2.76 1.46
C ALA A 72 14.61 -2.14 1.51
N PHE A 73 13.87 -2.34 2.60
CA PHE A 73 12.56 -1.71 2.79
C PHE A 73 12.68 -0.18 2.88
N VAL A 74 13.66 0.31 3.64
CA VAL A 74 13.90 1.75 3.76
C VAL A 74 14.23 2.35 2.38
N ASP A 75 15.10 1.70 1.62
CA ASP A 75 15.51 2.18 0.29
C ASP A 75 14.32 2.27 -0.68
N VAL A 76 13.42 1.30 -0.65
CA VAL A 76 12.24 1.29 -1.52
C VAL A 76 11.23 2.36 -1.10
N LEU A 77 10.95 2.49 0.20
CA LEU A 77 9.86 3.34 0.69
C LEU A 77 10.26 4.81 0.86
N GLU A 78 11.53 5.10 1.06
CA GLU A 78 12.02 6.48 1.26
C GLU A 78 12.74 7.05 0.03
N GLN A 79 12.67 6.38 -1.13
CA GLN A 79 13.21 6.94 -2.36
C GLN A 79 12.41 8.18 -2.81
N ASP A 80 13.07 9.09 -3.54
CA ASP A 80 12.49 10.39 -3.89
C ASP A 80 11.21 10.29 -4.73
N GLU A 81 11.07 9.23 -5.53
CA GLU A 81 9.91 9.02 -6.39
C GLU A 81 8.67 8.57 -5.65
N VAL A 82 8.81 8.13 -4.40
CA VAL A 82 7.69 7.71 -3.56
C VAL A 82 7.20 8.90 -2.74
N VAL A 83 5.90 9.15 -2.78
CA VAL A 83 5.27 10.18 -1.94
C VAL A 83 5.02 9.60 -0.57
N PHE A 84 5.76 10.08 0.42
CA PHE A 84 5.64 9.63 1.81
C PHE A 84 4.78 10.64 2.57
N VAL A 85 3.60 10.21 3.02
CA VAL A 85 2.61 11.11 3.66
C VAL A 85 2.56 10.84 5.16
N ASP A 86 2.93 11.85 5.94
CA ASP A 86 2.84 11.78 7.40
C ASP A 86 1.37 11.78 7.85
N ILE A 87 1.11 11.09 8.94
CA ILE A 87 -0.24 11.00 9.52
C ILE A 87 -0.40 12.09 10.56
N ASP A 88 -1.14 13.14 10.19
CA ASP A 88 -1.43 14.26 11.07
C ASP A 88 -2.77 14.09 11.81
N ALA A 89 -3.14 15.08 12.62
CA ALA A 89 -4.39 15.05 13.38
C ALA A 89 -5.63 15.01 12.48
N SER A 90 -5.58 15.67 11.33
CA SER A 90 -6.70 15.67 10.37
C SER A 90 -6.94 14.28 9.81
N ILE A 91 -5.87 13.60 9.37
CA ILE A 91 -5.94 12.22 8.89
C ILE A 91 -6.42 11.28 10.00
N ALA A 92 -5.94 11.48 11.23
CA ALA A 92 -6.35 10.66 12.35
C ALA A 92 -7.87 10.78 12.65
N ARG A 93 -8.41 11.99 12.55
CA ARG A 93 -9.86 12.20 12.72
C ARG A 93 -10.66 11.53 11.61
N ASP A 94 -10.22 11.64 10.38
CA ASP A 94 -10.87 10.98 9.24
C ASP A 94 -10.81 9.46 9.37
N ALA A 95 -9.69 8.92 9.84
CA ALA A 95 -9.52 7.49 10.08
C ALA A 95 -10.51 6.96 11.12
N ALA A 96 -10.79 7.74 12.17
CA ALA A 96 -11.77 7.36 13.18
C ALA A 96 -13.17 7.17 12.56
N ARG A 97 -13.57 8.08 11.66
CA ARG A 97 -14.84 7.97 10.94
C ARG A 97 -14.88 6.76 10.01
N ILE A 98 -13.79 6.53 9.29
CA ILE A 98 -13.65 5.41 8.36
C ILE A 98 -13.73 4.08 9.10
N ARG A 99 -13.04 3.98 10.25
CA ARG A 99 -13.10 2.78 11.09
C ARG A 99 -14.54 2.45 11.50
N VAL A 100 -15.28 3.43 11.94
CA VAL A 100 -16.68 3.24 12.39
C VAL A 100 -17.58 2.88 11.21
N ARG A 101 -17.44 3.59 10.08
CA ARG A 101 -18.29 3.38 8.90
C ARG A 101 -18.11 1.98 8.30
N TYR A 102 -16.89 1.51 8.19
CA TYR A 102 -16.57 0.26 7.49
C TYR A 102 -16.17 -0.89 8.42
N ASN A 103 -16.14 -0.65 9.72
CA ASN A 103 -15.71 -1.65 10.72
C ASN A 103 -14.32 -2.23 10.39
N LEU A 104 -13.36 -1.35 10.17
CA LEU A 104 -11.98 -1.73 9.88
C LEU A 104 -11.13 -1.72 11.14
N GLN A 105 -10.00 -2.42 11.13
CA GLN A 105 -8.96 -2.22 12.13
C GLN A 105 -8.38 -0.81 11.99
N LEU A 106 -7.95 -0.21 13.11
CA LEU A 106 -7.50 1.18 13.09
C LEU A 106 -6.29 1.43 12.15
N PRO A 107 -5.27 0.56 12.10
CA PRO A 107 -4.19 0.77 11.13
C PRO A 107 -4.68 0.82 9.69
N ASP A 108 -5.61 -0.03 9.31
CA ASP A 108 -6.19 -0.03 7.97
C ASP A 108 -6.97 1.25 7.70
N ALA A 109 -7.75 1.70 8.67
CA ALA A 109 -8.48 2.96 8.55
C ALA A 109 -7.55 4.16 8.40
N LEU A 110 -6.42 4.17 9.10
CA LEU A 110 -5.39 5.21 8.97
C LEU A 110 -4.76 5.19 7.58
N GLN A 111 -4.50 4.01 7.02
CA GLN A 111 -3.99 3.88 5.66
C GLN A 111 -4.99 4.39 4.63
N VAL A 112 -6.26 4.03 4.75
CA VAL A 112 -7.32 4.51 3.86
C VAL A 112 -7.46 6.02 3.93
N ALA A 113 -7.50 6.59 5.12
CA ALA A 113 -7.59 8.04 5.31
C ALA A 113 -6.40 8.77 4.68
N THR A 114 -5.21 8.22 4.81
CA THR A 114 -4.00 8.78 4.20
C THR A 114 -4.11 8.75 2.67
N ALA A 115 -4.55 7.63 2.10
CA ALA A 115 -4.72 7.48 0.66
C ALA A 115 -5.71 8.51 0.10
N LEU A 116 -6.83 8.71 0.77
CA LEU A 116 -7.84 9.69 0.36
C LEU A 116 -7.29 11.11 0.43
N THR A 117 -6.61 11.46 1.51
CA THR A 117 -6.01 12.79 1.68
C THR A 117 -4.95 13.06 0.63
N ALA A 118 -4.18 12.04 0.24
CA ALA A 118 -3.14 12.16 -0.78
C ALA A 118 -3.68 12.17 -2.21
N GLY A 119 -4.99 12.03 -2.42
CA GLY A 119 -5.61 12.05 -3.74
C GLY A 119 -5.35 10.80 -4.56
N CYS A 120 -5.19 9.64 -3.92
CA CYS A 120 -5.04 8.38 -4.61
C CYS A 120 -6.36 7.92 -5.23
N GLU A 121 -6.31 7.40 -6.46
CA GLU A 121 -7.48 6.78 -7.10
C GLU A 121 -7.64 5.33 -6.66
N ALA A 122 -6.56 4.67 -6.30
CA ALA A 122 -6.57 3.25 -5.94
C ALA A 122 -5.67 2.94 -4.74
N PHE A 123 -5.94 1.79 -4.14
CA PHE A 123 -5.29 1.31 -2.92
C PHE A 123 -4.96 -0.17 -3.13
N LEU A 124 -3.68 -0.51 -3.10
CA LEU A 124 -3.20 -1.88 -3.30
C LEU A 124 -2.98 -2.57 -1.97
N THR A 125 -3.66 -3.68 -1.77
CA THR A 125 -3.62 -4.47 -0.53
C THR A 125 -3.72 -5.97 -0.86
N ASN A 126 -3.65 -6.81 0.16
CA ASN A 126 -4.07 -8.21 0.04
C ASN A 126 -5.10 -8.60 1.12
N ASP A 127 -5.73 -7.62 1.73
CA ASP A 127 -6.79 -7.84 2.73
C ASP A 127 -8.15 -7.54 2.12
N THR A 128 -8.97 -8.58 1.96
CA THR A 128 -10.30 -8.45 1.36
C THR A 128 -11.26 -7.61 2.20
N ALA A 129 -11.01 -7.44 3.51
CA ALA A 129 -11.85 -6.59 4.37
C ALA A 129 -11.85 -5.14 3.89
N LEU A 130 -10.77 -4.68 3.24
CA LEU A 130 -10.68 -3.32 2.70
C LEU A 130 -11.61 -3.07 1.52
N LYS A 131 -12.15 -4.12 0.90
CA LYS A 131 -13.16 -3.98 -0.16
C LYS A 131 -14.47 -3.35 0.32
N ARG A 132 -14.67 -3.25 1.63
CA ARG A 132 -15.82 -2.52 2.21
C ARG A 132 -15.77 -1.03 1.89
N VAL A 133 -14.57 -0.50 1.66
CA VAL A 133 -14.37 0.93 1.36
C VAL A 133 -14.83 1.22 -0.06
N THR A 134 -15.69 2.22 -0.23
CA THR A 134 -16.28 2.57 -1.53
C THR A 134 -15.70 3.84 -2.15
N GLU A 135 -14.95 4.64 -1.39
CA GLU A 135 -14.39 5.91 -1.86
C GLU A 135 -13.11 5.75 -2.68
N LEU A 136 -12.51 4.54 -2.65
CA LEU A 136 -11.30 4.19 -3.38
C LEU A 136 -11.53 2.93 -4.19
N ARG A 137 -10.78 2.78 -5.29
CA ARG A 137 -10.68 1.51 -5.98
C ARG A 137 -9.73 0.63 -5.18
N ILE A 138 -10.25 -0.41 -4.54
CA ILE A 138 -9.45 -1.34 -3.74
C ILE A 138 -9.01 -2.49 -4.64
N LEU A 139 -7.69 -2.64 -4.77
CA LEU A 139 -7.07 -3.72 -5.56
C LEU A 139 -6.48 -4.74 -4.60
N VAL A 140 -7.03 -5.94 -4.61
CA VAL A 140 -6.55 -7.05 -3.77
C VAL A 140 -5.64 -7.93 -4.62
N VAL A 141 -4.38 -8.05 -4.22
CA VAL A 141 -3.35 -8.76 -5.01
C VAL A 141 -3.81 -10.16 -5.39
N GLY A 142 -4.37 -10.91 -4.44
CA GLY A 142 -4.83 -12.28 -4.69
C GLY A 142 -5.98 -12.41 -5.68
N GLU A 143 -6.63 -11.29 -6.05
CA GLU A 143 -7.73 -11.28 -7.02
C GLU A 143 -7.29 -10.79 -8.41
N LEU A 144 -6.02 -10.41 -8.56
CA LEU A 144 -5.48 -9.91 -9.81
C LEU A 144 -4.95 -11.06 -10.67
N VAL A 145 -4.93 -10.85 -11.98
CA VAL A 145 -4.30 -11.74 -12.95
C VAL A 145 -3.41 -10.94 -13.89
N VAL A 146 -2.34 -11.56 -14.32
CA VAL A 146 -1.39 -10.94 -15.25
C VAL A 146 -1.95 -10.89 -16.67
#